data_272cea5783e5af1885178314a478264b
#
_entry.id   272cea5783e5af1885178314a478264b
#
_cell.length_a   1.000
_cell.length_b   1.000
_cell.length_c   1.000
_cell.angle_alpha   90.00
_cell.angle_beta   90.00
_cell.angle_gamma   90.00
#
_symmetry.space_group_name_H-M   'P 1'
#
loop_
_entity.id
_entity.type
_entity.pdbx_description
1 polymer ?
#
loop_
_entity_poly.entity_id
_entity_poly.type
_entity_poly.pdbx_seq_one_letter_code
_entity_poly.pdbx_strand_id
1 'polypeptide(L)'
;MNGPDAIVAHRLRFATPSAARVRWPADFGRRFLVTVDVEEEFDWARPFSGAARSVAAVAALPDWHRRMREWGVAPVYLIDHPVAADPTAAALLRPLLRDGSEAGAQLHPWVNPPHLEVPSEAASFAGNLPPALEAAKLDQLVATVTAAFGQSPRVYRAGRYGIGPRTMALLAERGFRIDASMRARFDYREAGGCDFGAVDGDAFVLPGGMIELPLTTLFTGAARAAGGRLYPIAARIPPAAGVLHRTGVLTRVPLTPEGTPAPLARAAIRGAAERGMPLLQLSFHSPSLVPGYTPYVRDDDDLRRFNGWWDHVLGALRHAGYRPVTLDEVIAAACQSATLAATNGGAAGGL
;
A
#
# COMPACT_ATOMS: atom_id res chain seq x y z
N MET A 1 -28.12 -18.48 6.48
CA MET A 1 -27.57 -19.76 6.01
C MET A 1 -26.18 -19.46 5.47
N ASN A 2 -25.15 -19.74 6.29
CA ASN A 2 -23.77 -19.60 5.85
C ASN A 2 -23.45 -20.84 5.01
N GLY A 3 -23.37 -20.65 3.68
CA GLY A 3 -22.94 -21.71 2.78
C GLY A 3 -21.47 -22.10 3.05
N PRO A 4 -21.03 -23.31 2.68
CA PRO A 4 -19.68 -23.84 2.94
C PRO A 4 -18.56 -23.06 2.23
N ASP A 5 -18.87 -22.08 1.40
CA ASP A 5 -17.91 -21.32 0.58
C ASP A 5 -17.58 -19.90 1.12
N ALA A 6 -17.98 -19.55 2.34
CA ALA A 6 -17.56 -18.32 2.98
C ALA A 6 -16.06 -18.41 3.33
N ILE A 7 -15.22 -18.05 2.39
CA ILE A 7 -13.78 -17.91 2.59
C ILE A 7 -13.57 -16.69 3.48
N VAL A 8 -13.04 -16.94 4.66
CA VAL A 8 -12.90 -15.91 5.67
C VAL A 8 -11.44 -15.50 5.68
N ALA A 9 -11.14 -14.31 5.16
CA ALA A 9 -9.77 -13.76 5.06
C ALA A 9 -9.02 -13.76 6.39
N HIS A 10 -9.72 -13.66 7.54
CA HIS A 10 -9.09 -13.73 8.86
C HIS A 10 -8.30 -15.01 9.14
N ARG A 11 -8.47 -16.07 8.33
CA ARG A 11 -7.70 -17.30 8.41
C ARG A 11 -6.39 -17.25 7.63
N LEU A 12 -6.24 -16.27 6.72
CA LEU A 12 -5.07 -16.16 5.87
C LEU A 12 -3.92 -15.49 6.62
N ARG A 13 -2.77 -16.12 6.53
CA ARG A 13 -1.50 -15.62 7.06
C ARG A 13 -0.50 -15.56 5.93
N PHE A 14 0.09 -14.41 5.77
CA PHE A 14 1.11 -14.18 4.77
C PHE A 14 2.47 -13.98 5.41
N ALA A 15 3.50 -14.41 4.72
CA ALA A 15 4.89 -14.21 5.10
C ALA A 15 5.70 -13.92 3.84
N THR A 16 6.76 -13.12 3.96
CA THR A 16 7.69 -12.91 2.85
C THR A 16 8.47 -14.20 2.59
N PRO A 17 8.30 -14.86 1.43
CA PRO A 17 9.03 -16.09 1.12
C PRO A 17 10.47 -15.74 0.80
N SER A 18 11.42 -16.29 1.55
CA SER A 18 12.85 -15.96 1.39
C SER A 18 13.38 -16.26 -0.02
N ALA A 19 12.92 -17.34 -0.64
CA ALA A 19 13.33 -17.76 -1.99
C ALA A 19 12.73 -16.88 -3.11
N ALA A 20 11.62 -16.19 -2.84
CA ALA A 20 10.91 -15.35 -3.81
C ALA A 20 11.22 -13.86 -3.68
N ARG A 21 12.10 -13.44 -2.76
CA ARG A 21 12.50 -12.03 -2.64
C ARG A 21 13.09 -11.52 -3.94
N VAL A 22 12.70 -10.31 -4.32
CA VAL A 22 13.31 -9.62 -5.46
C VAL A 22 14.79 -9.36 -5.16
N ARG A 23 15.66 -9.82 -6.05
CA ARG A 23 17.10 -9.55 -6.00
C ARG A 23 17.37 -8.34 -6.89
N TRP A 24 17.37 -7.17 -6.31
CA TRP A 24 17.58 -5.94 -7.06
C TRP A 24 18.94 -5.93 -7.75
N PRO A 25 19.05 -5.41 -9.01
CA PRO A 25 20.33 -5.18 -9.66
C PRO A 25 21.26 -4.31 -8.80
N ALA A 26 22.57 -4.49 -8.94
CA ALA A 26 23.54 -3.75 -8.10
C ALA A 26 23.48 -2.23 -8.29
N ASP A 27 23.08 -1.78 -9.47
CA ASP A 27 22.92 -0.37 -9.85
C ASP A 27 21.56 0.21 -9.44
N PHE A 28 20.62 -0.61 -8.97
CA PHE A 28 19.33 -0.13 -8.47
C PHE A 28 19.51 0.83 -7.30
N GLY A 29 20.47 0.54 -6.41
CA GLY A 29 20.79 1.37 -5.25
C GLY A 29 19.65 1.43 -4.24
N ARG A 30 19.58 2.55 -3.48
CA ARG A 30 18.49 2.79 -2.52
C ARG A 30 17.41 3.64 -3.16
N ARG A 31 16.18 3.15 -3.17
CA ARG A 31 15.03 3.77 -3.83
C ARG A 31 13.85 3.93 -2.86
N PHE A 32 12.98 4.87 -3.15
CA PHE A 32 11.69 4.95 -2.49
C PHE A 32 10.58 5.27 -3.49
N LEU A 33 9.41 4.69 -3.27
CA LEU A 33 8.19 4.92 -4.02
C LEU A 33 7.15 5.57 -3.10
N VAL A 34 6.36 6.48 -3.63
CA VAL A 34 5.21 7.07 -2.94
C VAL A 34 3.93 6.62 -3.63
N THR A 35 3.05 5.98 -2.89
CA THR A 35 1.70 5.63 -3.34
C THR A 35 0.68 6.49 -2.62
N VAL A 36 -0.35 6.92 -3.32
CA VAL A 36 -1.47 7.70 -2.76
C VAL A 36 -2.73 6.92 -2.98
N ASP A 37 -3.42 6.58 -1.90
CA ASP A 37 -4.75 6.00 -1.95
C ASP A 37 -5.72 7.15 -2.25
N VAL A 38 -6.15 7.23 -3.52
CA VAL A 38 -7.06 8.29 -4.01
C VAL A 38 -8.46 7.74 -3.97
N GLU A 39 -9.15 8.13 -2.92
CA GLU A 39 -10.36 7.45 -2.50
C GLU A 39 -11.46 8.42 -2.08
N GLU A 40 -12.67 7.88 -1.92
CA GLU A 40 -13.80 8.61 -1.36
C GLU A 40 -13.56 9.05 0.10
N GLU A 41 -14.25 10.11 0.51
CA GLU A 41 -14.24 10.57 1.89
C GLU A 41 -15.11 9.64 2.75
N PHE A 42 -14.48 8.69 3.40
CA PHE A 42 -15.12 7.70 4.25
C PHE A 42 -15.10 8.13 5.73
N ASP A 43 -16.29 8.18 6.35
CA ASP A 43 -16.40 8.42 7.79
C ASP A 43 -16.20 7.11 8.55
N TRP A 44 -15.01 6.91 9.10
CA TRP A 44 -14.62 5.73 9.87
C TRP A 44 -15.44 5.48 11.14
N ALA A 45 -16.22 6.49 11.59
CA ALA A 45 -17.13 6.36 12.75
C ALA A 45 -18.51 5.81 12.35
N ARG A 46 -18.79 5.66 11.04
CA ARG A 46 -20.07 5.18 10.52
C ARG A 46 -19.96 3.78 9.91
N PRO A 47 -21.07 3.04 9.84
CA PRO A 47 -21.13 1.78 9.09
C PRO A 47 -20.77 1.97 7.61
N PHE A 48 -20.21 0.95 7.00
CA PHE A 48 -19.94 0.93 5.56
C PHE A 48 -21.20 1.13 4.75
N SER A 49 -21.16 2.06 3.79
CA SER A 49 -22.32 2.43 2.97
C SER A 49 -21.90 2.77 1.55
N GLY A 50 -22.60 2.22 0.57
CA GLY A 50 -22.41 2.59 -0.83
C GLY A 50 -22.89 4.01 -1.20
N ALA A 51 -23.46 4.76 -0.26
CA ALA A 51 -23.91 6.13 -0.47
C ALA A 51 -22.81 7.18 -0.24
N ALA A 52 -21.74 6.87 0.54
CA ALA A 52 -20.63 7.77 0.80
C ALA A 52 -19.67 7.74 -0.40
N ARG A 53 -19.84 8.64 -1.35
CA ARG A 53 -19.09 8.69 -2.61
C ARG A 53 -18.51 10.08 -2.90
N SER A 54 -18.45 10.97 -1.92
CA SER A 54 -17.82 12.28 -2.09
C SER A 54 -16.32 12.10 -2.36
N VAL A 55 -15.79 12.88 -3.30
CA VAL A 55 -14.39 12.85 -3.73
C VAL A 55 -13.80 14.27 -3.79
N ALA A 56 -14.34 15.18 -2.97
CA ALA A 56 -13.99 16.60 -3.00
C ALA A 56 -12.52 16.83 -2.64
N ALA A 57 -11.92 15.98 -1.80
CA ALA A 57 -10.52 16.06 -1.40
C ALA A 57 -9.53 15.90 -2.55
N VAL A 58 -9.94 15.31 -3.67
CA VAL A 58 -9.13 15.18 -4.89
C VAL A 58 -8.67 16.55 -5.41
N ALA A 59 -9.43 17.61 -5.14
CA ALA A 59 -9.07 18.99 -5.52
C ALA A 59 -7.75 19.48 -4.88
N ALA A 60 -7.30 18.88 -3.78
CA ALA A 60 -6.04 19.25 -3.13
C ALA A 60 -4.82 18.50 -3.72
N LEU A 61 -5.01 17.46 -4.52
CA LEU A 61 -3.92 16.65 -5.09
C LEU A 61 -2.99 17.44 -6.03
N PRO A 62 -3.45 18.35 -6.92
CA PRO A 62 -2.55 19.06 -7.81
C PRO A 62 -1.47 19.87 -7.09
N ASP A 63 -1.81 20.51 -5.97
CA ASP A 63 -0.86 21.30 -5.19
C ASP A 63 0.14 20.41 -4.45
N TRP A 64 -0.35 19.30 -3.86
CA TRP A 64 0.52 18.31 -3.24
C TRP A 64 1.44 17.64 -4.27
N HIS A 65 0.94 17.26 -5.44
CA HIS A 65 1.71 16.69 -6.54
C HIS A 65 2.86 17.60 -6.95
N ARG A 66 2.59 18.91 -7.16
CA ARG A 66 3.62 19.89 -7.53
C ARG A 66 4.78 19.90 -6.53
N ARG A 67 4.48 19.90 -5.23
CA ARG A 67 5.50 19.79 -4.17
C ARG A 67 6.32 18.49 -4.26
N MET A 68 5.67 17.38 -4.55
CA MET A 68 6.37 16.09 -4.73
C MET A 68 7.30 16.13 -5.94
N ARG A 69 6.87 16.77 -7.03
CA ARG A 69 7.71 16.94 -8.24
C ARG A 69 8.97 17.77 -7.98
N GLU A 70 8.94 18.73 -7.09
CA GLU A 70 10.13 19.51 -6.66
C GLU A 70 11.19 18.60 -6.00
N TRP A 71 10.77 17.49 -5.39
CA TRP A 71 11.65 16.45 -4.86
C TRP A 71 12.01 15.36 -5.87
N GLY A 72 11.53 15.46 -7.11
CA GLY A 72 11.70 14.45 -8.15
C GLY A 72 10.81 13.22 -7.96
N VAL A 73 9.84 13.25 -7.06
CA VAL A 73 8.92 12.13 -6.81
C VAL A 73 7.87 12.07 -7.91
N ALA A 74 7.67 10.88 -8.47
CA ALA A 74 6.56 10.52 -9.34
C ALA A 74 5.59 9.61 -8.59
N PRO A 75 4.50 10.14 -8.01
CA PRO A 75 3.56 9.33 -7.22
C PRO A 75 2.80 8.32 -8.06
N VAL A 76 2.45 7.19 -7.46
CA VAL A 76 1.47 6.23 -7.99
C VAL A 76 0.15 6.47 -7.29
N TYR A 77 -0.88 6.78 -8.06
CA TYR A 77 -2.23 7.05 -7.57
C TYR A 77 -3.07 5.78 -7.65
N LEU A 78 -3.39 5.19 -6.50
CA LEU A 78 -4.26 4.02 -6.38
C LEU A 78 -5.69 4.53 -6.26
N ILE A 79 -6.42 4.46 -7.38
CA ILE A 79 -7.68 5.18 -7.58
C ILE A 79 -8.85 4.22 -7.39
N ASP A 80 -9.79 4.62 -6.56
CA ASP A 80 -11.03 3.88 -6.35
C ASP A 80 -12.09 4.15 -7.42
N HIS A 81 -13.19 3.41 -7.36
CA HIS A 81 -14.27 3.54 -8.33
C HIS A 81 -14.96 4.90 -8.29
N PRO A 82 -15.35 5.49 -7.13
CA PRO A 82 -15.96 6.81 -7.07
C PRO A 82 -15.12 7.90 -7.71
N VAL A 83 -13.83 7.93 -7.44
CA VAL A 83 -12.89 8.92 -8.02
C VAL A 83 -12.76 8.73 -9.53
N ALA A 84 -12.59 7.49 -10.00
CA ALA A 84 -12.47 7.22 -11.44
C ALA A 84 -13.74 7.51 -12.21
N ALA A 85 -14.91 7.33 -11.57
CA ALA A 85 -16.23 7.56 -12.18
C ALA A 85 -16.66 9.04 -12.14
N ASP A 86 -16.02 9.89 -11.32
CA ASP A 86 -16.33 11.33 -11.26
C ASP A 86 -15.56 12.09 -12.36
N PRO A 87 -16.25 12.73 -13.33
CA PRO A 87 -15.57 13.43 -14.44
C PRO A 87 -14.67 14.58 -13.98
N THR A 88 -15.04 15.27 -12.88
CA THR A 88 -14.29 16.38 -12.35
C THR A 88 -13.01 15.90 -11.69
N ALA A 89 -13.08 14.89 -10.83
CA ALA A 89 -11.93 14.27 -10.21
C ALA A 89 -10.97 13.69 -11.26
N ALA A 90 -11.50 12.95 -12.25
CA ALA A 90 -10.71 12.41 -13.35
C ALA A 90 -10.01 13.51 -14.16
N ALA A 91 -10.70 14.63 -14.45
CA ALA A 91 -10.09 15.77 -15.15
C ALA A 91 -8.95 16.42 -14.37
N LEU A 92 -9.03 16.49 -13.03
CA LEU A 92 -7.96 16.99 -12.16
C LEU A 92 -6.75 16.04 -12.13
N LEU A 93 -6.99 14.72 -12.18
CA LEU A 93 -5.93 13.72 -12.08
C LEU A 93 -5.18 13.51 -13.40
N ARG A 94 -5.84 13.56 -14.56
CA ARG A 94 -5.21 13.30 -15.87
C ARG A 94 -3.91 14.07 -16.11
N PRO A 95 -3.80 15.38 -15.80
CA PRO A 95 -2.54 16.14 -15.97
C PRO A 95 -1.42 15.64 -15.05
N LEU A 96 -1.77 15.01 -13.90
CA LEU A 96 -0.81 14.52 -12.93
C LEU A 96 -0.17 13.19 -13.36
N LEU A 97 -0.83 12.45 -14.25
CA LEU A 97 -0.36 11.14 -14.75
C LEU A 97 0.64 11.32 -15.91
N ARG A 98 1.71 12.04 -15.63
CA ARG A 98 2.80 12.32 -16.57
C ARG A 98 4.14 12.14 -15.87
N ASP A 99 5.21 12.13 -16.64
CA ASP A 99 6.58 12.16 -16.09
C ASP A 99 6.85 11.06 -15.05
N GLY A 100 6.32 9.84 -15.30
CA GLY A 100 6.51 8.66 -14.46
C GLY A 100 5.48 8.48 -13.34
N SER A 101 4.51 9.40 -13.18
CA SER A 101 3.37 9.17 -12.30
C SER A 101 2.31 8.33 -13.01
N GLU A 102 1.65 7.42 -12.29
CA GLU A 102 0.71 6.45 -12.86
C GLU A 102 -0.59 6.32 -12.07
N ALA A 103 -1.66 5.91 -12.79
CA ALA A 103 -2.90 5.46 -12.21
C ALA A 103 -2.84 3.94 -11.95
N GLY A 104 -3.02 3.54 -10.71
CA GLY A 104 -3.34 2.19 -10.27
C GLY A 104 -4.80 2.08 -9.88
N ALA A 105 -5.19 0.92 -9.37
CA ALA A 105 -6.56 0.62 -8.94
C ALA A 105 -6.62 0.31 -7.44
N GLN A 106 -7.62 0.87 -6.75
CA GLN A 106 -7.94 0.54 -5.36
C GLN A 106 -9.39 0.04 -5.27
N LEU A 107 -9.58 -1.15 -4.71
CA LEU A 107 -10.92 -1.73 -4.58
C LEU A 107 -11.48 -1.51 -3.18
N HIS A 108 -12.48 -0.64 -3.09
CA HIS A 108 -13.37 -0.48 -1.93
C HIS A 108 -14.70 -1.18 -2.20
N PRO A 109 -14.97 -2.39 -1.68
CA PRO A 109 -16.15 -3.16 -2.02
C PRO A 109 -17.46 -2.40 -1.88
N TRP A 110 -17.62 -1.60 -0.81
CA TRP A 110 -18.87 -0.92 -0.47
C TRP A 110 -19.27 0.19 -1.45
N VAL A 111 -18.33 0.80 -2.16
CA VAL A 111 -18.58 1.86 -3.15
C VAL A 111 -18.31 1.43 -4.59
N ASN A 112 -17.74 0.24 -4.81
CA ASN A 112 -17.43 -0.29 -6.13
C ASN A 112 -18.56 -1.23 -6.61
N PRO A 113 -19.21 -0.98 -7.76
CA PRO A 113 -20.19 -1.89 -8.32
C PRO A 113 -19.55 -3.22 -8.81
N PRO A 114 -20.38 -4.27 -8.99
CA PRO A 114 -21.80 -4.38 -8.68
C PRO A 114 -22.06 -4.50 -7.17
N HIS A 115 -23.12 -3.85 -6.68
CA HIS A 115 -23.51 -3.85 -5.26
C HIS A 115 -24.48 -5.03 -5.00
N LEU A 116 -23.95 -6.24 -4.89
CA LEU A 116 -24.72 -7.47 -4.67
C LEU A 116 -24.59 -8.00 -3.24
N GLU A 117 -23.60 -7.54 -2.49
CA GLU A 117 -23.42 -7.87 -1.08
C GLU A 117 -24.19 -6.92 -0.16
N VAL A 118 -24.52 -7.43 1.04
CA VAL A 118 -24.96 -6.58 2.15
C VAL A 118 -23.74 -5.90 2.76
N PRO A 119 -23.68 -4.56 2.81
CA PRO A 119 -22.56 -3.84 3.41
C PRO A 119 -22.35 -4.28 4.87
N SER A 120 -21.13 -4.67 5.19
CA SER A 120 -20.74 -5.09 6.53
C SER A 120 -19.23 -4.93 6.70
N GLU A 121 -18.75 -5.02 7.92
CA GLU A 121 -17.31 -5.00 8.18
C GLU A 121 -16.59 -6.17 7.46
N ALA A 122 -17.14 -7.37 7.48
CA ALA A 122 -16.59 -8.52 6.77
C ALA A 122 -16.57 -8.31 5.26
N ALA A 123 -17.66 -7.82 4.66
CA ALA A 123 -17.77 -7.56 3.23
C ALA A 123 -16.93 -6.36 2.74
N SER A 124 -16.41 -5.52 3.67
CA SER A 124 -15.51 -4.43 3.31
C SER A 124 -14.11 -4.88 2.93
N PHE A 125 -13.75 -6.13 3.24
CA PHE A 125 -12.52 -6.78 2.75
C PHE A 125 -12.83 -7.52 1.45
N ALA A 126 -12.26 -7.11 0.33
CA ALA A 126 -12.55 -7.69 -0.99
C ALA A 126 -12.36 -9.22 -1.03
N GLY A 127 -11.31 -9.72 -0.38
CA GLY A 127 -11.02 -11.14 -0.30
C GLY A 127 -11.99 -11.99 0.51
N ASN A 128 -12.96 -11.38 1.22
CA ASN A 128 -14.06 -12.06 1.89
C ASN A 128 -15.30 -12.22 1.01
N LEU A 129 -15.35 -11.55 -0.14
CA LEU A 129 -16.46 -11.65 -1.06
C LEU A 129 -16.47 -13.01 -1.76
N PRO A 130 -17.63 -13.48 -2.22
CA PRO A 130 -17.69 -14.59 -3.14
C PRO A 130 -16.76 -14.35 -4.34
N PRO A 131 -16.00 -15.35 -4.80
CA PRO A 131 -15.00 -15.16 -5.86
C PRO A 131 -15.52 -14.51 -7.13
N ALA A 132 -16.74 -14.86 -7.55
CA ALA A 132 -17.37 -14.27 -8.70
C ALA A 132 -17.71 -12.77 -8.50
N LEU A 133 -18.05 -12.37 -7.29
CA LEU A 133 -18.33 -10.98 -6.96
C LEU A 133 -17.04 -10.14 -6.87
N GLU A 134 -15.97 -10.68 -6.25
CA GLU A 134 -14.65 -10.03 -6.25
C GLU A 134 -14.17 -9.81 -7.68
N ALA A 135 -14.27 -10.83 -8.55
CA ALA A 135 -13.92 -10.74 -9.96
C ALA A 135 -14.73 -9.65 -10.69
N ALA A 136 -16.07 -9.66 -10.53
CA ALA A 136 -16.94 -8.67 -11.18
C ALA A 136 -16.65 -7.23 -10.73
N LYS A 137 -16.35 -7.02 -9.44
CA LYS A 137 -15.94 -5.71 -8.92
C LYS A 137 -14.60 -5.25 -9.50
N LEU A 138 -13.63 -6.16 -9.61
CA LEU A 138 -12.33 -5.88 -10.25
C LEU A 138 -12.51 -5.52 -11.72
N ASP A 139 -13.34 -6.26 -12.46
CA ASP A 139 -13.64 -5.96 -13.87
C ASP A 139 -14.23 -4.56 -14.05
N GLN A 140 -15.20 -4.21 -13.22
CA GLN A 140 -15.81 -2.89 -13.23
C GLN A 140 -14.82 -1.79 -12.90
N LEU A 141 -13.96 -1.99 -11.87
CA LEU A 141 -12.94 -1.03 -11.48
C LEU A 141 -11.92 -0.81 -12.59
N VAL A 142 -11.37 -1.89 -13.17
CA VAL A 142 -10.41 -1.82 -14.28
C VAL A 142 -11.02 -1.10 -15.48
N ALA A 143 -12.26 -1.43 -15.85
CA ALA A 143 -12.96 -0.76 -16.96
C ALA A 143 -13.12 0.75 -16.70
N THR A 144 -13.54 1.13 -15.48
CA THR A 144 -13.74 2.54 -15.10
C THR A 144 -12.45 3.32 -15.09
N VAL A 145 -11.37 2.79 -14.46
CA VAL A 145 -10.05 3.42 -14.44
C VAL A 145 -9.49 3.55 -15.86
N THR A 146 -9.62 2.50 -16.68
CA THR A 146 -9.16 2.54 -18.08
C THR A 146 -9.90 3.59 -18.90
N ALA A 147 -11.21 3.68 -18.75
CA ALA A 147 -12.03 4.69 -19.44
C ALA A 147 -11.67 6.13 -18.99
N ALA A 148 -11.41 6.32 -17.69
CA ALA A 148 -11.06 7.61 -17.13
C ALA A 148 -9.68 8.10 -17.57
N PHE A 149 -8.68 7.21 -17.64
CA PHE A 149 -7.26 7.60 -17.78
C PHE A 149 -6.59 7.08 -19.05
N GLY A 150 -7.27 6.30 -19.88
CA GLY A 150 -6.79 5.82 -21.18
C GLY A 150 -5.79 4.65 -21.11
N GLN A 151 -5.48 4.15 -19.93
CA GLN A 151 -4.56 3.02 -19.72
C GLN A 151 -5.12 2.07 -18.66
N SER A 152 -4.92 0.77 -18.88
CA SER A 152 -5.25 -0.25 -17.87
C SER A 152 -4.29 -0.15 -16.68
N PRO A 153 -4.81 -0.20 -15.43
CA PRO A 153 -3.95 -0.12 -14.25
C PRO A 153 -3.05 -1.33 -14.15
N ARG A 154 -1.78 -1.10 -13.79
CA ARG A 154 -0.76 -2.15 -13.62
C ARG A 154 -0.43 -2.45 -12.16
N VAL A 155 -0.90 -1.62 -11.25
CA VAL A 155 -0.73 -1.77 -9.80
C VAL A 155 -2.09 -1.75 -9.12
N TYR A 156 -2.22 -2.61 -8.11
CA TYR A 156 -3.45 -2.78 -7.34
C TYR A 156 -3.18 -2.61 -5.84
N ARG A 157 -4.20 -2.13 -5.14
CA ARG A 157 -4.31 -2.22 -3.68
C ARG A 157 -5.73 -2.58 -3.27
N ALA A 158 -5.86 -3.62 -2.46
CA ALA A 158 -7.13 -3.90 -1.82
C ALA A 158 -7.42 -2.86 -0.73
N GLY A 159 -8.60 -2.28 -0.73
CA GLY A 159 -9.08 -1.46 0.37
C GLY A 159 -9.00 -2.22 1.69
N ARG A 160 -8.63 -1.55 2.76
CA ARG A 160 -8.38 -2.15 4.07
C ARG A 160 -7.35 -3.30 4.04
N TYR A 161 -6.52 -3.35 2.99
CA TYR A 161 -5.54 -4.42 2.78
C TYR A 161 -6.17 -5.82 2.66
N GLY A 162 -7.42 -5.87 2.20
CA GLY A 162 -8.31 -7.05 2.27
C GLY A 162 -8.18 -7.98 1.10
N ILE A 163 -7.04 -8.64 0.92
CA ILE A 163 -6.84 -9.68 -0.10
C ILE A 163 -7.41 -11.03 0.34
N GLY A 164 -7.70 -11.89 -0.64
CA GLY A 164 -8.20 -13.24 -0.43
C GLY A 164 -7.37 -14.29 -1.15
N PRO A 165 -7.70 -15.57 -1.02
CA PRO A 165 -6.92 -16.66 -1.61
C PRO A 165 -6.95 -16.65 -3.13
N ARG A 166 -7.90 -15.96 -3.76
CA ARG A 166 -8.04 -15.84 -5.21
C ARG A 166 -7.60 -14.50 -5.76
N THR A 167 -7.45 -13.48 -4.92
CA THR A 167 -7.12 -12.12 -5.35
C THR A 167 -5.91 -12.09 -6.28
N MET A 168 -4.83 -12.81 -5.95
CA MET A 168 -3.62 -12.82 -6.77
C MET A 168 -3.85 -13.39 -8.17
N ALA A 169 -4.63 -14.47 -8.30
CA ALA A 169 -4.97 -15.04 -9.60
C ALA A 169 -5.85 -14.09 -10.41
N LEU A 170 -6.86 -13.48 -9.77
CA LEU A 170 -7.75 -12.52 -10.41
C LEU A 170 -6.99 -11.28 -10.93
N LEU A 171 -5.99 -10.81 -10.18
CA LEU A 171 -5.13 -9.70 -10.59
C LEU A 171 -4.23 -10.07 -11.77
N ALA A 172 -3.59 -11.25 -11.72
CA ALA A 172 -2.73 -11.73 -12.78
C ALA A 172 -3.49 -11.92 -14.11
N GLU A 173 -4.71 -12.48 -14.06
CA GLU A 173 -5.61 -12.63 -15.23
C GLU A 173 -5.97 -11.28 -15.88
N ARG A 174 -5.95 -10.19 -15.12
CA ARG A 174 -6.27 -8.82 -15.58
C ARG A 174 -5.02 -8.00 -15.93
N GLY A 175 -3.85 -8.62 -15.96
CA GLY A 175 -2.62 -7.99 -16.40
C GLY A 175 -1.94 -7.09 -15.35
N PHE A 176 -2.36 -7.14 -14.09
CA PHE A 176 -1.64 -6.43 -13.03
C PHE A 176 -0.21 -6.97 -12.89
N ARG A 177 0.72 -6.08 -12.66
CA ARG A 177 2.15 -6.38 -12.50
C ARG A 177 2.59 -6.29 -11.03
N ILE A 178 1.93 -5.45 -10.25
CA ILE A 178 2.22 -5.21 -8.84
C ILE A 178 0.94 -5.32 -8.03
N ASP A 179 1.00 -6.08 -6.93
CA ASP A 179 0.11 -5.94 -5.78
C ASP A 179 0.82 -5.13 -4.70
N ALA A 180 0.15 -4.14 -4.14
CA ALA A 180 0.63 -3.29 -3.05
C ALA A 180 -0.31 -3.36 -1.84
N SER A 181 -0.99 -4.51 -1.67
CA SER A 181 -2.02 -4.69 -0.64
C SER A 181 -1.47 -5.14 0.70
N MET A 182 -0.29 -5.78 0.77
CA MET A 182 0.21 -6.28 2.04
C MET A 182 0.83 -5.16 2.86
N ARG A 183 0.31 -4.93 4.05
CA ARG A 183 0.92 -3.99 5.00
C ARG A 183 1.84 -4.74 5.94
N ALA A 184 3.14 -4.60 5.73
CA ALA A 184 4.16 -5.33 6.49
C ALA A 184 3.99 -5.15 8.01
N ARG A 185 4.11 -6.26 8.76
CA ARG A 185 4.07 -6.28 10.24
C ARG A 185 2.72 -5.90 10.87
N PHE A 186 1.62 -5.97 10.12
CA PHE A 186 0.27 -5.74 10.63
C PHE A 186 -0.57 -7.01 10.62
N ASP A 187 -1.49 -7.11 11.58
CA ASP A 187 -2.46 -8.20 11.72
C ASP A 187 -3.85 -7.58 11.75
N TYR A 188 -4.68 -7.92 10.76
CA TYR A 188 -6.04 -7.41 10.61
C TYR A 188 -7.12 -8.46 10.94
N ARG A 189 -6.74 -9.61 11.50
CA ARG A 189 -7.67 -10.72 11.75
C ARG A 189 -8.79 -10.38 12.71
N GLU A 190 -8.54 -9.52 13.67
CA GLU A 190 -9.55 -9.05 14.63
C GLU A 190 -10.67 -8.26 13.92
N ALA A 191 -10.32 -7.53 12.86
CA ALA A 191 -11.27 -6.80 12.02
C ALA A 191 -11.83 -7.66 10.84
N GLY A 192 -11.47 -8.94 10.74
CA GLY A 192 -11.89 -9.82 9.65
C GLY A 192 -10.98 -9.85 8.43
N GLY A 193 -9.82 -9.18 8.49
CA GLY A 193 -8.81 -9.17 7.41
C GLY A 193 -7.69 -10.21 7.60
N CYS A 194 -6.60 -10.04 6.84
CA CYS A 194 -5.45 -10.96 6.83
C CYS A 194 -4.42 -10.66 7.92
N ASP A 195 -3.58 -11.65 8.21
CA ASP A 195 -2.39 -11.51 9.06
C ASP A 195 -1.14 -11.32 8.18
N PHE A 196 -0.58 -10.12 8.18
CA PHE A 196 0.70 -9.76 7.54
C PHE A 196 1.84 -9.62 8.57
N GLY A 197 1.67 -10.10 9.78
CA GLY A 197 2.68 -9.99 10.86
C GLY A 197 4.04 -10.58 10.50
N ALA A 198 4.07 -11.62 9.65
CA ALA A 198 5.29 -12.26 9.15
C ALA A 198 5.76 -11.68 7.80
N VAL A 199 5.01 -10.80 7.15
CA VAL A 199 5.47 -10.04 5.98
C VAL A 199 6.42 -8.95 6.45
N ASP A 200 7.60 -8.84 5.82
CA ASP A 200 8.52 -7.73 6.02
C ASP A 200 8.38 -6.69 4.88
N GLY A 201 9.26 -5.69 4.86
CA GLY A 201 9.16 -4.63 3.87
C GLY A 201 9.83 -4.95 2.52
N ASP A 202 10.37 -6.16 2.34
CA ASP A 202 11.04 -6.54 1.10
C ASP A 202 10.02 -6.96 0.04
N ALA A 203 10.23 -6.50 -1.20
CA ALA A 203 9.44 -6.95 -2.34
C ALA A 203 9.73 -8.42 -2.66
N PHE A 204 8.71 -9.15 -3.11
CA PHE A 204 8.85 -10.53 -3.51
C PHE A 204 7.94 -10.90 -4.69
N VAL A 205 8.30 -11.95 -5.41
CA VAL A 205 7.54 -12.45 -6.56
C VAL A 205 6.46 -13.40 -6.06
N LEU A 206 5.23 -13.12 -6.47
CA LEU A 206 4.06 -13.96 -6.23
C LEU A 206 3.96 -15.08 -7.28
N PRO A 207 3.21 -16.15 -7.01
CA PRO A 207 2.85 -17.12 -8.03
C PRO A 207 2.26 -16.42 -9.27
N GLY A 208 2.73 -16.78 -10.47
CA GLY A 208 2.32 -16.12 -11.72
C GLY A 208 3.18 -14.93 -12.12
N GLY A 209 4.23 -14.58 -11.36
CA GLY A 209 5.23 -13.59 -11.75
C GLY A 209 4.87 -12.14 -11.40
N MET A 210 3.75 -11.90 -10.75
CA MET A 210 3.39 -10.59 -10.21
C MET A 210 4.27 -10.27 -8.98
N ILE A 211 4.54 -8.99 -8.75
CA ILE A 211 5.38 -8.54 -7.64
C ILE A 211 4.46 -8.06 -6.50
N GLU A 212 4.66 -8.62 -5.31
CA GLU A 212 4.16 -7.99 -4.09
C GLU A 212 5.13 -6.90 -3.66
N LEU A 213 4.58 -5.71 -3.44
CA LEU A 213 5.30 -4.55 -2.96
C LEU A 213 4.69 -4.09 -1.63
N PRO A 214 5.15 -4.67 -0.49
CA PRO A 214 4.52 -4.39 0.80
C PRO A 214 4.68 -2.94 1.24
N LEU A 215 3.64 -2.36 1.83
CA LEU A 215 3.76 -1.08 2.53
C LEU A 215 4.80 -1.18 3.63
N THR A 216 5.82 -0.33 3.54
CA THR A 216 6.98 -0.41 4.42
C THR A 216 6.62 -0.07 5.86
N THR A 217 6.89 -1.02 6.75
CA THR A 217 6.82 -0.84 8.20
C THR A 217 8.15 -1.27 8.82
N LEU A 218 8.70 -0.39 9.64
CA LEU A 218 10.02 -0.54 10.25
C LEU A 218 9.90 -0.59 11.77
N PHE A 219 11.01 -0.92 12.43
CA PHE A 219 11.10 -0.85 13.88
C PHE A 219 12.20 0.13 14.30
N THR A 220 11.91 0.89 15.37
CA THR A 220 12.89 1.76 16.04
C THR A 220 13.02 1.37 17.51
N GLY A 221 14.04 1.91 18.19
CA GLY A 221 14.32 1.60 19.58
C GLY A 221 15.48 0.62 19.77
N ALA A 222 15.83 0.35 21.03
CA ALA A 222 16.98 -0.51 21.39
C ALA A 222 16.83 -1.95 20.88
N ALA A 223 15.61 -2.47 20.86
CA ALA A 223 15.29 -3.83 20.42
C ALA A 223 14.86 -3.92 18.94
N ARG A 224 15.09 -2.88 18.11
CA ARG A 224 14.63 -2.81 16.71
C ARG A 224 14.99 -4.02 15.85
N ALA A 225 16.20 -4.59 16.06
CA ALA A 225 16.67 -5.75 15.31
C ALA A 225 15.79 -7.01 15.53
N ALA A 226 15.24 -7.16 16.74
CA ALA A 226 14.35 -8.23 17.11
C ALA A 226 12.86 -7.88 16.93
N GLY A 227 12.55 -6.69 16.41
CA GLY A 227 11.19 -6.14 16.33
C GLY A 227 10.19 -7.06 15.65
N GLY A 228 10.58 -7.71 14.55
CA GLY A 228 9.71 -8.65 13.82
C GLY A 228 9.30 -9.90 14.64
N ARG A 229 10.07 -10.26 15.65
CA ARG A 229 9.78 -11.37 16.57
C ARG A 229 9.09 -10.91 17.84
N LEU A 230 9.53 -9.82 18.42
CA LEU A 230 9.05 -9.32 19.71
C LEU A 230 7.71 -8.60 19.61
N TYR A 231 7.53 -7.78 18.55
CA TYR A 231 6.33 -6.96 18.44
C TYR A 231 5.03 -7.77 18.33
N PRO A 232 4.93 -8.86 17.55
CA PRO A 232 3.71 -9.68 17.51
C PRO A 232 3.32 -10.29 18.86
N ILE A 233 4.32 -10.58 19.72
CA ILE A 233 4.09 -11.07 21.09
C ILE A 233 3.56 -9.94 21.97
N ALA A 234 4.25 -8.81 21.94
CA ALA A 234 3.86 -7.63 22.74
C ALA A 234 2.48 -7.09 22.34
N ALA A 235 2.13 -7.12 21.05
CA ALA A 235 0.84 -6.66 20.58
C ALA A 235 -0.36 -7.49 21.08
N ARG A 236 -0.12 -8.76 21.48
CA ARG A 236 -1.14 -9.62 22.07
C ARG A 236 -1.35 -9.42 23.56
N ILE A 237 -0.52 -8.63 24.20
CA ILE A 237 -0.53 -8.41 25.66
C ILE A 237 -0.79 -6.90 25.92
N PRO A 238 -2.03 -6.49 26.09
CA PRO A 238 -2.29 -5.10 26.48
C PRO A 238 -1.77 -4.85 27.93
N PRO A 239 -1.02 -3.76 28.21
CA PRO A 239 -0.59 -2.65 27.34
C PRO A 239 0.88 -2.76 26.82
N ALA A 240 1.45 -3.98 26.66
CA ALA A 240 2.89 -4.19 26.46
C ALA A 240 3.47 -3.40 25.27
N ALA A 241 2.80 -3.38 24.12
CA ALA A 241 3.28 -2.62 22.96
C ALA A 241 3.39 -1.12 23.26
N GLY A 242 2.44 -0.57 24.02
CA GLY A 242 2.46 0.83 24.46
C GLY A 242 3.59 1.12 25.47
N VAL A 243 3.89 0.19 26.37
CA VAL A 243 5.03 0.29 27.30
C VAL A 243 6.35 0.30 26.53
N LEU A 244 6.53 -0.64 25.59
CA LEU A 244 7.74 -0.71 24.76
C LEU A 244 7.95 0.57 23.94
N HIS A 245 6.87 1.17 23.44
CA HIS A 245 6.94 2.46 22.75
C HIS A 245 7.36 3.59 23.71
N ARG A 246 6.70 3.76 24.84
CA ARG A 246 6.99 4.84 25.81
C ARG A 246 8.40 4.77 26.39
N THR A 247 8.91 3.55 26.57
CA THR A 247 10.28 3.33 27.09
C THR A 247 11.37 3.40 26.02
N GLY A 248 11.00 3.62 24.74
CA GLY A 248 11.97 3.67 23.64
C GLY A 248 12.61 2.32 23.31
N VAL A 249 12.10 1.22 23.88
CA VAL A 249 12.65 -0.13 23.64
C VAL A 249 12.28 -0.63 22.25
N LEU A 250 11.00 -0.50 21.85
CA LEU A 250 10.54 -0.96 20.54
C LEU A 250 9.30 -0.20 20.09
N THR A 251 9.38 0.37 18.89
CA THR A 251 8.24 1.04 18.23
C THR A 251 8.09 0.53 16.81
N ARG A 252 6.87 0.14 16.42
CA ARG A 252 6.51 -0.15 15.03
C ARG A 252 6.20 1.16 14.31
N VAL A 253 6.83 1.40 13.17
CA VAL A 253 6.81 2.68 12.43
C VAL A 253 6.44 2.42 10.97
N PRO A 254 5.16 2.57 10.58
CA PRO A 254 4.78 2.62 9.18
C PRO A 254 5.26 3.94 8.55
N LEU A 255 5.61 3.91 7.27
CA LEU A 255 6.07 5.10 6.55
C LEU A 255 4.90 5.87 5.94
N THR A 256 4.14 6.53 6.81
CA THR A 256 2.99 7.37 6.45
C THR A 256 2.95 8.60 7.35
N PRO A 257 2.52 9.78 6.87
CA PRO A 257 2.24 10.94 7.72
C PRO A 257 1.06 10.73 8.67
N GLU A 258 0.23 9.74 8.39
CA GLU A 258 -0.98 9.43 9.12
C GLU A 258 -0.66 8.65 10.41
N GLY A 259 -0.59 9.37 11.51
CA GLY A 259 -0.32 8.80 12.83
C GLY A 259 1.15 8.47 13.12
N THR A 260 2.08 8.74 12.20
CA THR A 260 3.53 8.54 12.43
C THR A 260 4.24 9.89 12.57
N PRO A 261 4.78 10.24 13.74
CA PRO A 261 5.57 11.45 13.90
C PRO A 261 6.82 11.46 13.02
N ALA A 262 7.17 12.60 12.40
CA ALA A 262 8.33 12.74 11.53
C ALA A 262 9.66 12.32 12.19
N PRO A 263 9.93 12.58 13.49
CA PRO A 263 11.16 12.09 14.13
C PRO A 263 11.27 10.55 14.15
N LEU A 264 10.16 9.84 14.34
CA LEU A 264 10.13 8.37 14.29
C LEU A 264 10.36 7.85 12.88
N ALA A 265 9.70 8.43 11.88
CA ALA A 265 9.92 8.08 10.47
C ALA A 265 11.39 8.29 10.05
N ARG A 266 11.99 9.41 10.45
CA ARG A 266 13.42 9.69 10.19
C ARG A 266 14.35 8.67 10.85
N ALA A 267 14.07 8.29 12.09
CA ALA A 267 14.85 7.26 12.79
C ALA A 267 14.71 5.89 12.11
N ALA A 268 13.51 5.54 11.67
CA ALA A 268 13.23 4.32 10.93
C ALA A 268 13.95 4.27 9.57
N ILE A 269 13.98 5.37 8.82
CA ILE A 269 14.69 5.49 7.54
C ILE A 269 16.21 5.30 7.73
N ARG A 270 16.82 5.90 8.76
CA ARG A 270 18.23 5.66 9.07
C ARG A 270 18.50 4.17 9.34
N GLY A 271 17.65 3.53 10.16
CA GLY A 271 17.76 2.10 10.44
C GLY A 271 17.56 1.22 9.21
N ALA A 272 16.72 1.63 8.25
CA ALA A 272 16.56 0.95 6.96
C ALA A 272 17.82 1.06 6.11
N ALA A 273 18.42 2.26 6.04
CA ALA A 273 19.66 2.49 5.30
C ALA A 273 20.85 1.71 5.89
N GLU A 274 20.97 1.65 7.23
CA GLU A 274 21.97 0.84 7.92
C GLU A 274 21.88 -0.65 7.59
N ARG A 275 20.63 -1.16 7.39
CA ARG A 275 20.41 -2.54 7.00
C ARG A 275 20.51 -2.78 5.49
N GLY A 276 20.77 -1.75 4.71
CA GLY A 276 20.88 -1.86 3.26
C GLY A 276 19.55 -2.16 2.56
N MET A 277 18.39 -1.76 3.13
CA MET A 277 17.10 -1.97 2.47
C MET A 277 17.06 -1.22 1.13
N PRO A 278 16.82 -1.91 0.00
CA PRO A 278 16.94 -1.31 -1.32
C PRO A 278 15.74 -0.46 -1.72
N LEU A 279 14.54 -0.78 -1.21
CA LEU A 279 13.30 -0.09 -1.58
C LEU A 279 12.46 0.19 -0.34
N LEU A 280 11.95 1.42 -0.25
CA LEU A 280 10.97 1.84 0.74
C LEU A 280 9.71 2.31 0.04
N GLN A 281 8.54 1.91 0.54
CA GLN A 281 7.25 2.38 0.07
C GLN A 281 6.59 3.26 1.14
N LEU A 282 6.26 4.50 0.76
CA LEU A 282 5.51 5.44 1.58
C LEU A 282 4.09 5.54 1.04
N SER A 283 3.12 5.77 1.91
CA SER A 283 1.72 5.94 1.47
C SER A 283 0.93 6.87 2.38
N PHE A 284 -0.17 7.40 1.84
CA PHE A 284 -1.21 8.11 2.58
C PHE A 284 -2.51 8.13 1.77
N HIS A 285 -3.63 8.55 2.40
CA HIS A 285 -4.95 8.65 1.79
C HIS A 285 -5.26 10.08 1.37
N SER A 286 -5.71 10.31 0.14
CA SER A 286 -5.95 11.65 -0.40
C SER A 286 -6.88 12.53 0.45
N PRO A 287 -7.91 12.00 1.17
CA PRO A 287 -8.71 12.81 2.07
C PRO A 287 -7.92 13.49 3.19
N SER A 288 -6.73 12.99 3.55
CA SER A 288 -5.85 13.66 4.54
C SER A 288 -5.22 14.96 4.03
N LEU A 289 -5.41 15.33 2.77
CA LEU A 289 -4.99 16.62 2.23
C LEU A 289 -5.93 17.77 2.59
N VAL A 290 -7.11 17.46 3.16
CA VAL A 290 -8.12 18.43 3.52
C VAL A 290 -8.55 18.22 4.99
N PRO A 291 -8.58 19.27 5.82
CA PRO A 291 -9.02 19.15 7.19
C PRO A 291 -10.44 18.60 7.35
N GLY A 292 -10.62 17.70 8.31
CA GLY A 292 -11.93 17.17 8.69
C GLY A 292 -12.37 15.90 7.97
N TYR A 293 -11.65 15.44 6.93
CA TYR A 293 -12.02 14.23 6.19
C TYR A 293 -11.37 12.94 6.75
N THR A 294 -10.33 13.08 7.58
CA THR A 294 -9.71 11.94 8.24
C THR A 294 -9.45 12.23 9.71
N PRO A 295 -9.37 11.20 10.58
CA PRO A 295 -9.01 11.42 11.98
C PRO A 295 -7.55 11.89 12.16
N TYR A 296 -6.74 11.85 11.12
CA TYR A 296 -5.33 12.24 11.13
C TYR A 296 -5.14 13.73 10.87
N VAL A 297 -6.03 14.35 10.09
CA VAL A 297 -6.00 15.78 9.72
C VAL A 297 -7.37 16.38 10.02
N ARG A 298 -7.56 16.84 11.24
CA ARG A 298 -8.84 17.36 11.76
C ARG A 298 -9.01 18.86 11.54
N ASP A 299 -7.89 19.58 11.50
CA ASP A 299 -7.80 21.03 11.41
C ASP A 299 -6.56 21.49 10.64
N ASP A 300 -6.40 22.79 10.47
CA ASP A 300 -5.28 23.39 9.73
C ASP A 300 -3.93 23.15 10.43
N ASP A 301 -3.88 22.97 11.76
CA ASP A 301 -2.66 22.64 12.48
C ASP A 301 -2.21 21.21 12.16
N ASP A 302 -3.16 20.28 12.11
CA ASP A 302 -2.90 18.91 11.65
C ASP A 302 -2.41 18.91 10.18
N LEU A 303 -3.04 19.70 9.31
CA LEU A 303 -2.63 19.83 7.91
C LEU A 303 -1.20 20.41 7.76
N ARG A 304 -0.85 21.42 8.58
CA ARG A 304 0.53 21.95 8.61
C ARG A 304 1.54 20.88 9.05
N ARG A 305 1.20 20.07 10.06
CA ARG A 305 2.04 18.94 10.52
C ARG A 305 2.17 17.87 9.45
N PHE A 306 1.06 17.50 8.80
CA PHE A 306 1.03 16.56 7.69
C PHE A 306 1.94 17.02 6.54
N ASN A 307 1.80 18.27 6.14
CA ASN A 307 2.62 18.86 5.09
C ASN A 307 4.11 18.93 5.48
N GLY A 308 4.43 19.37 6.70
CA GLY A 308 5.79 19.44 7.22
C GLY A 308 6.43 18.06 7.37
N TRP A 309 5.65 17.01 7.59
CA TRP A 309 6.14 15.64 7.63
C TRP A 309 6.85 15.24 6.33
N TRP A 310 6.26 15.58 5.18
CA TRP A 310 6.85 15.29 3.88
C TRP A 310 8.23 15.94 3.71
N ASP A 311 8.38 17.21 4.04
CA ASP A 311 9.65 17.92 3.91
C ASP A 311 10.74 17.26 4.78
N HIS A 312 10.39 16.93 6.03
CA HIS A 312 11.31 16.28 6.95
C HIS A 312 11.71 14.86 6.50
N VAL A 313 10.76 14.09 5.97
CA VAL A 313 10.99 12.69 5.59
C VAL A 313 11.69 12.60 4.24
N LEU A 314 11.32 13.40 3.25
CA LEU A 314 12.02 13.46 1.96
C LEU A 314 13.46 13.94 2.13
N GLY A 315 13.68 14.93 3.01
CA GLY A 315 15.02 15.35 3.39
C GLY A 315 15.84 14.22 4.04
N ALA A 316 15.23 13.42 4.92
CA ALA A 316 15.88 12.29 5.56
C ALA A 316 16.18 11.14 4.58
N LEU A 317 15.27 10.85 3.65
CA LEU A 317 15.48 9.87 2.58
C LEU A 317 16.69 10.27 1.72
N ARG A 318 16.73 11.51 1.25
CA ARG A 318 17.85 12.03 0.45
C ARG A 318 19.18 11.95 1.22
N HIS A 319 19.20 12.32 2.49
CA HIS A 319 20.39 12.25 3.35
C HIS A 319 20.86 10.79 3.56
N ALA A 320 19.92 9.85 3.65
CA ALA A 320 20.21 8.42 3.77
C ALA A 320 20.55 7.74 2.42
N GLY A 321 20.67 8.51 1.33
CA GLY A 321 21.03 8.03 0.00
C GLY A 321 19.89 7.37 -0.78
N TYR A 322 18.63 7.51 -0.32
CA TYR A 322 17.47 7.07 -1.09
C TYR A 322 17.12 8.10 -2.16
N ARG A 323 16.79 7.61 -3.36
CA ARG A 323 16.29 8.41 -4.48
C ARG A 323 14.87 7.98 -4.84
N PRO A 324 14.04 8.89 -5.35
CA PRO A 324 12.74 8.52 -5.90
C PRO A 324 12.89 7.47 -7.00
N VAL A 325 11.88 6.64 -7.18
CA VAL A 325 11.80 5.66 -8.26
C VAL A 325 10.40 5.68 -8.85
N THR A 326 10.29 5.47 -10.16
CA THR A 326 9.02 5.29 -10.85
C THR A 326 8.56 3.83 -10.79
N LEU A 327 7.28 3.59 -11.06
CA LEU A 327 6.73 2.23 -11.12
C LEU A 327 7.41 1.41 -12.24
N ASP A 328 7.68 2.02 -13.39
CA ASP A 328 8.38 1.38 -14.50
C ASP A 328 9.78 0.91 -14.12
N GLU A 329 10.54 1.75 -13.42
CA GLU A 329 11.88 1.37 -12.93
C GLU A 329 11.82 0.21 -11.94
N VAL A 330 10.82 0.18 -11.05
CA VAL A 330 10.60 -0.94 -10.11
C VAL A 330 10.29 -2.22 -10.86
N ILE A 331 9.35 -2.19 -11.81
CA ILE A 331 8.97 -3.36 -12.62
C ILE A 331 10.17 -3.85 -13.43
N ALA A 332 10.88 -2.97 -14.12
CA ALA A 332 12.03 -3.33 -14.95
C ALA A 332 13.15 -3.99 -14.12
N ALA A 333 13.50 -3.40 -12.97
CA ALA A 333 14.53 -3.95 -12.08
C ALA A 333 14.15 -5.32 -11.50
N ALA A 334 12.87 -5.49 -11.10
CA ALA A 334 12.39 -6.76 -10.57
C ALA A 334 12.33 -7.86 -11.65
N CYS A 335 11.97 -7.53 -12.91
CA CYS A 335 11.96 -8.48 -14.02
C CYS A 335 13.37 -8.96 -14.41
N GLN A 336 14.37 -8.07 -14.40
CA GLN A 336 15.77 -8.45 -14.60
C GLN A 336 16.23 -9.48 -13.58
N SER A 337 15.81 -9.31 -12.34
CA SER A 337 16.08 -10.25 -11.25
C SER A 337 15.53 -11.64 -11.51
N ALA A 338 14.32 -11.76 -12.02
CA ALA A 338 13.69 -13.04 -12.33
C ALA A 338 14.41 -13.77 -13.47
N THR A 339 14.86 -13.05 -14.49
CA THR A 339 15.60 -13.59 -15.63
C THR A 339 16.97 -14.13 -15.20
N LEU A 340 17.71 -13.40 -14.37
CA LEU A 340 19.01 -13.81 -13.83
C LEU A 340 18.90 -15.05 -12.94
N ALA A 341 17.82 -15.20 -12.20
CA ALA A 341 17.57 -16.39 -11.38
C ALA A 341 17.31 -17.63 -12.24
N ALA A 342 16.57 -17.48 -13.36
CA ALA A 342 16.27 -18.55 -14.30
C ALA A 342 17.53 -19.04 -15.05
N THR A 343 18.40 -18.12 -15.48
CA THR A 343 19.67 -18.46 -16.18
C THR A 343 20.68 -19.14 -15.26
N ASN A 344 20.80 -18.72 -14.01
CA ASN A 344 21.73 -19.33 -13.04
C ASN A 344 21.22 -20.68 -12.48
N GLY A 345 19.90 -20.92 -12.45
CA GLY A 345 19.33 -22.21 -12.08
C GLY A 345 19.46 -23.30 -13.16
N GLY A 346 19.56 -22.91 -14.43
CA GLY A 346 19.74 -23.82 -15.55
C GLY A 346 21.16 -24.38 -15.74
N ALA A 347 22.18 -23.75 -15.14
CA ALA A 347 23.57 -24.16 -15.25
C ALA A 347 24.02 -25.21 -14.21
N ALA A 348 23.19 -25.55 -13.23
CA ALA A 348 23.51 -26.51 -12.16
C ALA A 348 22.96 -27.93 -12.40
N GLY A 349 22.33 -28.18 -13.56
CA GLY A 349 21.68 -29.46 -13.90
C GLY A 349 22.37 -30.29 -14.96
N GLY A 350 23.64 -30.02 -15.24
CA GLY A 350 24.42 -30.78 -16.26
C GLY A 350 25.79 -31.19 -15.74
N LEU A 351 25.85 -32.27 -14.98
CA LEU A 351 26.98 -33.18 -14.83
C LEU A 351 26.45 -34.52 -14.34
#